data_2d42df5caec8150d7ac372867d7bdd43
#
_entry.id   2d42df5caec8150d7ac372867d7bdd43
#
_cell.length_a   1.000
_cell.length_b   1.000
_cell.length_c   1.000
_cell.angle_alpha   90.00
_cell.angle_beta   90.00
_cell.angle_gamma   90.00
#
_symmetry.space_group_name_H-M   'P 1'
#
loop_
_entity.id
_entity.type
_entity.pdbx_description
1 polymer ?
#
loop_
_entity_poly.entity_id
_entity_poly.type
_entity_poly.pdbx_seq_one_letter_code
_entity_poly.pdbx_strand_id
1 'polypeptide(L)'
;MKLACTTVLSMAALVHGHGYLTIPFSRTRLGAEAGLDTCPECSILEPVQAWPDLTAAPVGRSGPCGYNARVSIDYNQPADHWGNSPVATYSPGQVVDVEWCVDHNGDHGGMFSYRICQNQTLVDKFLTPGYLPTEAEKQAAEDCFEAGTLSCTDVAGQSCGFSPDCSPGQPCWRNDWFTCNAFQADNRRGCQGVDNAPLGSCYTTIAGGYPVTKRIRIPDYVSGHTLLSFKWNSYQTGQIYLSCADIAITDGTAASTTLATSTRSTAATPSASCSAVDTVAVTFRQRVTTAFGQTIKISGSIPELGNWSPAAAPALSAAQYTNSNPVWTLTANLPAGTTFEYKYISVAENGTVSWENDPNRSFTVPRGCETNIVADSSWR
;
A
#
# COMPACT_ATOMS: atom_id res chain seq x y z
N MET A 1 -8.74 -57.89 -30.01
CA MET A 1 -7.93 -56.74 -29.65
C MET A 1 -8.81 -55.61 -29.14
N LYS A 2 -8.83 -55.39 -27.83
CA LYS A 2 -9.55 -54.25 -27.23
C LYS A 2 -8.57 -53.12 -27.06
N LEU A 3 -8.75 -52.02 -27.79
CA LEU A 3 -7.99 -50.80 -27.60
C LEU A 3 -8.52 -50.10 -26.34
N ALA A 4 -7.70 -50.01 -25.31
CA ALA A 4 -7.97 -49.19 -24.16
C ALA A 4 -7.60 -47.75 -24.53
N CYS A 5 -8.60 -46.88 -24.63
CA CYS A 5 -8.41 -45.44 -24.78
C CYS A 5 -8.12 -44.85 -23.39
N THR A 6 -6.85 -44.56 -23.12
CA THR A 6 -6.42 -43.88 -21.89
C THR A 6 -6.67 -42.40 -22.10
N THR A 7 -7.73 -41.86 -21.49
CA THR A 7 -7.97 -40.42 -21.41
C THR A 7 -6.96 -39.83 -20.43
N VAL A 8 -5.96 -39.16 -20.94
CA VAL A 8 -5.08 -38.32 -20.13
C VAL A 8 -5.92 -37.08 -19.74
N LEU A 9 -6.40 -37.04 -18.52
CA LEU A 9 -6.93 -35.82 -17.92
C LEU A 9 -5.75 -34.88 -17.70
N SER A 10 -5.58 -33.92 -18.62
CA SER A 10 -4.69 -32.78 -18.41
C SER A 10 -5.29 -31.96 -17.27
N MET A 11 -4.77 -32.14 -16.05
CA MET A 11 -4.99 -31.18 -14.98
C MET A 11 -4.24 -29.90 -15.39
N ALA A 12 -4.95 -28.96 -15.98
CA ALA A 12 -4.48 -27.60 -16.02
C ALA A 12 -4.29 -27.16 -14.57
N ALA A 13 -3.07 -27.12 -14.11
CA ALA A 13 -2.73 -26.42 -12.86
C ALA A 13 -3.19 -24.97 -13.07
N LEU A 14 -4.24 -24.58 -12.37
CA LEU A 14 -4.65 -23.17 -12.28
C LEU A 14 -3.52 -22.47 -11.53
N VAL A 15 -2.57 -21.94 -12.28
CA VAL A 15 -1.55 -21.07 -11.73
C VAL A 15 -2.25 -19.78 -11.36
N HIS A 16 -2.44 -19.55 -10.07
CA HIS A 16 -3.08 -18.36 -9.53
C HIS A 16 -1.96 -17.41 -9.13
N GLY A 17 -1.78 -16.35 -9.88
CA GLY A 17 -0.98 -15.22 -9.48
C GLY A 17 -1.82 -14.26 -8.67
N HIS A 18 -1.24 -13.77 -7.60
CA HIS A 18 -1.96 -12.95 -6.65
C HIS A 18 -1.05 -11.85 -6.11
N GLY A 19 -1.63 -10.69 -5.81
CA GLY A 19 -0.88 -9.59 -5.21
C GLY A 19 -1.79 -8.51 -4.64
N TYR A 20 -1.33 -7.83 -3.62
CA TYR A 20 -2.08 -6.76 -2.96
C TYR A 20 -1.17 -5.74 -2.30
N LEU A 21 -1.67 -4.52 -2.09
CA LEU A 21 -0.99 -3.43 -1.39
C LEU A 21 -0.79 -3.77 0.08
N THR A 22 0.44 -3.64 0.56
CA THR A 22 0.81 -3.91 1.96
C THR A 22 1.20 -2.65 2.74
N ILE A 23 1.78 -1.66 2.09
CA ILE A 23 2.12 -0.36 2.69
C ILE A 23 1.66 0.76 1.76
N PRO A 24 0.83 1.69 2.26
CA PRO A 24 0.14 1.69 3.54
C PRO A 24 -0.83 0.52 3.69
N PHE A 25 -1.30 0.25 4.91
CA PHE A 25 -2.21 -0.86 5.18
C PHE A 25 -3.45 -0.79 4.30
N SER A 26 -3.57 -1.72 3.38
CA SER A 26 -4.75 -1.81 2.53
C SER A 26 -5.93 -2.43 3.30
N ARG A 27 -7.13 -2.19 2.80
CA ARG A 27 -8.35 -2.81 3.32
C ARG A 27 -8.26 -4.33 3.28
N THR A 28 -7.67 -4.89 2.21
CA THR A 28 -7.42 -6.33 2.06
C THR A 28 -6.46 -6.85 3.13
N ARG A 29 -5.39 -6.11 3.43
CA ARG A 29 -4.48 -6.45 4.52
C ARG A 29 -5.18 -6.42 5.88
N LEU A 30 -5.98 -5.40 6.15
CA LEU A 30 -6.73 -5.29 7.40
C LEU A 30 -7.75 -6.42 7.56
N GLY A 31 -8.41 -6.83 6.47
CA GLY A 31 -9.30 -7.99 6.45
C GLY A 31 -8.58 -9.30 6.78
N ALA A 32 -7.37 -9.48 6.26
CA ALA A 32 -6.53 -10.64 6.59
C ALA A 32 -6.05 -10.61 8.04
N GLU A 33 -5.60 -9.46 8.55
CA GLU A 33 -5.18 -9.30 9.95
C GLU A 33 -6.34 -9.55 10.93
N ALA A 34 -7.56 -9.20 10.54
CA ALA A 34 -8.77 -9.49 11.32
C ALA A 34 -9.21 -10.97 11.25
N GLY A 35 -8.55 -11.79 10.43
CA GLY A 35 -8.92 -13.19 10.21
C GLY A 35 -10.19 -13.41 9.38
N LEU A 36 -10.66 -12.35 8.70
CA LEU A 36 -11.86 -12.40 7.85
C LEU A 36 -11.53 -12.80 6.41
N ASP A 37 -10.35 -12.47 5.94
CA ASP A 37 -9.86 -12.77 4.60
C ASP A 37 -8.71 -13.78 4.66
N THR A 38 -8.92 -14.94 4.06
CA THR A 38 -7.91 -16.01 3.98
C THR A 38 -7.07 -15.95 2.71
N CYS A 39 -7.36 -15.00 1.82
CA CYS A 39 -6.64 -14.78 0.57
C CYS A 39 -6.69 -13.28 0.18
N PRO A 40 -6.04 -12.37 0.93
CA PRO A 40 -6.09 -10.93 0.66
C PRO A 40 -5.57 -10.59 -0.74
N GLU A 41 -4.68 -11.40 -1.25
CA GLU A 41 -4.14 -11.32 -2.60
C GLU A 41 -5.14 -11.71 -3.71
N CYS A 42 -6.30 -12.24 -3.35
CA CYS A 42 -7.32 -12.69 -4.30
C CYS A 42 -8.34 -11.60 -4.68
N SER A 43 -8.14 -10.36 -4.26
CA SER A 43 -9.04 -9.25 -4.60
C SER A 43 -8.79 -8.77 -6.03
N ILE A 44 -9.77 -8.96 -6.89
CA ILE A 44 -9.65 -8.71 -8.33
C ILE A 44 -10.80 -7.85 -8.86
N LEU A 45 -10.60 -7.34 -10.07
CA LEU A 45 -11.65 -6.77 -10.91
C LEU A 45 -12.38 -7.91 -11.64
N GLU A 46 -13.69 -7.92 -11.60
CA GLU A 46 -14.53 -8.88 -12.30
C GLU A 46 -15.55 -8.20 -13.21
N PRO A 47 -15.79 -8.69 -14.43
CA PRO A 47 -15.05 -9.73 -15.17
C PRO A 47 -13.72 -9.24 -15.70
N VAL A 48 -12.80 -10.16 -15.92
CA VAL A 48 -11.43 -9.84 -16.30
C VAL A 48 -11.19 -10.12 -17.78
N GLN A 49 -11.01 -9.10 -18.60
CA GLN A 49 -10.61 -9.19 -20.01
C GLN A 49 -9.85 -7.93 -20.45
N ALA A 50 -8.75 -7.62 -19.79
CA ALA A 50 -8.10 -6.33 -20.00
C ALA A 50 -6.82 -6.36 -20.80
N TRP A 51 -6.07 -7.46 -20.75
CA TRP A 51 -4.78 -7.48 -21.42
C TRP A 51 -4.89 -7.78 -22.92
N PRO A 52 -4.15 -7.09 -23.80
CA PRO A 52 -3.21 -6.00 -23.51
C PRO A 52 -3.85 -4.61 -23.38
N ASP A 53 -5.12 -4.46 -23.68
CA ASP A 53 -5.82 -3.17 -23.60
C ASP A 53 -6.33 -2.93 -22.17
N LEU A 54 -5.54 -2.22 -21.40
CA LEU A 54 -5.86 -1.91 -20.00
C LEU A 54 -6.99 -0.90 -19.84
N THR A 55 -7.33 -0.16 -20.92
CA THR A 55 -8.40 0.83 -20.88
C THR A 55 -9.77 0.21 -21.16
N ALA A 56 -9.78 -0.97 -21.77
CA ALA A 56 -11.01 -1.70 -22.11
C ALA A 56 -11.52 -2.59 -20.96
N ALA A 57 -10.82 -2.64 -19.82
CA ALA A 57 -11.23 -3.46 -18.70
C ALA A 57 -12.61 -3.03 -18.17
N PRO A 58 -13.59 -3.91 -18.17
CA PRO A 58 -14.88 -3.60 -17.56
C PRO A 58 -14.68 -3.43 -16.05
N VAL A 59 -15.35 -2.43 -15.45
CA VAL A 59 -15.23 -2.16 -14.02
C VAL A 59 -15.96 -3.22 -13.18
N GLY A 60 -16.99 -3.84 -13.73
CA GLY A 60 -17.74 -4.88 -13.06
C GLY A 60 -18.17 -4.50 -11.63
N ARG A 61 -18.03 -5.46 -10.69
CA ARG A 61 -18.34 -5.22 -9.28
C ARG A 61 -17.20 -4.61 -8.48
N SER A 62 -16.01 -4.57 -9.06
CA SER A 62 -14.77 -4.35 -8.29
C SER A 62 -14.45 -2.92 -8.21
N GLY A 63 -14.87 -1.90 -8.16
CA GLY A 63 -14.39 -0.52 -7.93
C GLY A 63 -12.89 -0.42 -7.53
N PRO A 64 -12.43 0.71 -7.02
CA PRO A 64 -11.00 0.98 -6.81
C PRO A 64 -10.30 0.10 -5.75
N CYS A 65 -11.06 -0.59 -4.90
CA CYS A 65 -10.53 -1.40 -3.80
C CYS A 65 -10.63 -2.91 -4.04
N GLY A 66 -11.35 -3.32 -5.08
CA GLY A 66 -11.49 -4.73 -5.46
C GLY A 66 -12.57 -5.49 -4.70
N TYR A 67 -12.86 -6.68 -5.21
CA TYR A 67 -13.78 -7.64 -4.64
C TYR A 67 -13.08 -9.00 -4.50
N ASN A 68 -13.17 -9.61 -3.33
CA ASN A 68 -12.65 -10.95 -3.12
C ASN A 68 -13.79 -11.98 -3.16
N ALA A 69 -13.92 -12.66 -4.29
CA ALA A 69 -14.96 -13.65 -4.50
C ALA A 69 -14.82 -14.91 -3.63
N ARG A 70 -13.61 -15.23 -3.16
CA ARG A 70 -13.37 -16.43 -2.31
C ARG A 70 -14.02 -16.32 -0.94
N VAL A 71 -14.00 -15.11 -0.39
CA VAL A 71 -14.57 -14.83 0.95
C VAL A 71 -15.80 -13.93 0.87
N SER A 72 -16.23 -13.56 -0.34
CA SER A 72 -17.37 -12.68 -0.62
C SER A 72 -17.27 -11.32 0.06
N ILE A 73 -16.06 -10.74 0.09
CA ILE A 73 -15.80 -9.43 0.66
C ILE A 73 -15.68 -8.37 -0.46
N ASP A 74 -16.51 -7.34 -0.38
CA ASP A 74 -16.39 -6.13 -1.21
C ASP A 74 -15.60 -5.06 -0.45
N TYR A 75 -14.31 -4.92 -0.79
CA TYR A 75 -13.43 -3.94 -0.16
C TYR A 75 -13.73 -2.47 -0.54
N ASN A 76 -14.65 -2.26 -1.50
CA ASN A 76 -15.16 -0.92 -1.78
C ASN A 76 -16.11 -0.42 -0.67
N GLN A 77 -16.57 -1.31 0.19
CA GLN A 77 -17.42 -0.98 1.32
C GLN A 77 -16.60 -0.84 2.61
N PRO A 78 -16.74 0.23 3.39
CA PRO A 78 -16.26 0.29 4.76
C PRO A 78 -16.90 -0.80 5.61
N ALA A 79 -16.13 -1.37 6.54
CA ALA A 79 -16.55 -2.40 7.48
C ALA A 79 -15.89 -2.16 8.86
N ASP A 80 -16.20 -2.99 9.85
CA ASP A 80 -15.71 -2.79 11.23
C ASP A 80 -14.19 -2.66 11.34
N HIS A 81 -13.44 -3.29 10.44
CA HIS A 81 -11.98 -3.34 10.50
C HIS A 81 -11.27 -2.45 9.47
N TRP A 82 -11.97 -1.85 8.52
CA TRP A 82 -11.38 -0.98 7.48
C TRP A 82 -12.37 0.07 6.97
N GLY A 83 -11.86 1.11 6.33
CA GLY A 83 -12.67 2.12 5.63
C GLY A 83 -13.24 3.22 6.54
N ASN A 84 -13.05 3.14 7.86
CA ASN A 84 -13.67 4.07 8.81
C ASN A 84 -12.77 5.26 9.16
N SER A 85 -11.47 5.13 8.93
CA SER A 85 -10.49 6.18 9.19
C SER A 85 -9.23 5.95 8.38
N PRO A 86 -8.46 7.01 8.08
CA PRO A 86 -7.14 6.89 7.46
C PRO A 86 -6.20 6.03 8.29
N VAL A 87 -5.46 5.13 7.62
CA VAL A 87 -4.39 4.32 8.22
C VAL A 87 -3.03 5.04 8.14
N ALA A 88 -2.94 6.06 7.29
CA ALA A 88 -1.76 6.89 7.15
C ALA A 88 -2.15 8.32 6.77
N THR A 89 -1.34 9.28 7.21
CA THR A 89 -1.49 10.70 6.87
C THR A 89 -0.23 11.18 6.17
N TYR A 90 -0.41 11.86 5.04
CA TYR A 90 0.65 12.39 4.22
C TYR A 90 0.47 13.89 3.99
N SER A 91 1.53 14.56 3.51
CA SER A 91 1.45 15.95 3.07
C SER A 91 1.44 16.04 1.54
N PRO A 92 0.79 17.07 0.95
CA PRO A 92 0.91 17.37 -0.47
C PRO A 92 2.38 17.44 -0.91
N GLY A 93 2.71 16.82 -2.04
CA GLY A 93 4.08 16.78 -2.57
C GLY A 93 5.05 15.86 -1.84
N GLN A 94 4.68 15.27 -0.71
CA GLN A 94 5.53 14.33 0.04
C GLN A 94 5.87 13.11 -0.82
N VAL A 95 7.12 12.64 -0.71
CA VAL A 95 7.54 11.36 -1.30
C VAL A 95 7.51 10.31 -0.20
N VAL A 96 6.77 9.24 -0.42
CA VAL A 96 6.55 8.18 0.56
C VAL A 96 6.84 6.81 -0.03
N ASP A 97 7.23 5.87 0.82
CA ASP A 97 7.39 4.48 0.43
C ASP A 97 6.01 3.81 0.35
N VAL A 98 5.84 2.99 -0.67
CA VAL A 98 4.71 2.09 -0.86
C VAL A 98 5.20 0.70 -1.16
N GLU A 99 4.44 -0.30 -0.75
CA GLU A 99 4.83 -1.70 -0.94
C GLU A 99 3.62 -2.55 -1.31
N TRP A 100 3.79 -3.46 -2.24
CA TRP A 100 2.82 -4.50 -2.49
C TRP A 100 3.48 -5.88 -2.49
N CYS A 101 2.72 -6.90 -2.17
CA CYS A 101 3.16 -8.28 -2.12
C CYS A 101 2.80 -9.00 -3.41
N VAL A 102 3.78 -9.68 -4.00
CA VAL A 102 3.59 -10.58 -5.14
C VAL A 102 3.72 -12.01 -4.64
N ASP A 103 2.70 -12.82 -4.86
CA ASP A 103 2.79 -14.27 -4.62
C ASP A 103 3.80 -14.90 -5.57
N HIS A 104 4.54 -15.85 -5.05
CA HIS A 104 5.57 -16.55 -5.79
C HIS A 104 5.04 -17.37 -6.99
N ASN A 105 3.80 -17.82 -6.95
CA ASN A 105 3.12 -18.44 -8.09
C ASN A 105 2.45 -17.42 -9.00
N GLY A 106 2.48 -16.17 -8.62
CA GLY A 106 1.69 -15.11 -9.17
C GLY A 106 2.43 -14.07 -9.95
N ASP A 107 3.71 -14.24 -10.16
CA ASP A 107 4.44 -13.33 -11.04
C ASP A 107 4.09 -13.59 -12.49
N HIS A 108 2.92 -13.11 -12.89
CA HIS A 108 2.42 -13.21 -14.24
C HIS A 108 2.86 -12.06 -15.15
N GLY A 109 3.83 -11.29 -14.72
CA GLY A 109 4.21 -10.07 -15.42
C GLY A 109 3.10 -9.02 -15.44
N GLY A 110 3.26 -8.01 -16.27
CA GLY A 110 2.28 -6.94 -16.43
C GLY A 110 2.69 -5.63 -15.78
N MET A 111 1.74 -4.71 -15.70
CA MET A 111 1.97 -3.36 -15.20
C MET A 111 1.20 -3.14 -13.90
N PHE A 112 1.82 -2.50 -12.94
CA PHE A 112 1.14 -2.03 -11.73
C PHE A 112 1.21 -0.52 -11.59
N SER A 113 0.25 0.05 -10.89
CA SER A 113 0.15 1.49 -10.66
C SER A 113 -0.43 1.81 -9.29
N TYR A 114 -0.06 2.98 -8.78
CA TYR A 114 -0.65 3.61 -7.62
C TYR A 114 -1.45 4.83 -8.08
N ARG A 115 -2.65 5.03 -7.52
CA ARG A 115 -3.61 5.98 -8.05
C ARG A 115 -4.36 6.69 -6.93
N ILE A 116 -4.59 8.00 -7.09
CA ILE A 116 -5.42 8.80 -6.18
C ILE A 116 -6.42 9.60 -7.01
N CYS A 117 -7.70 9.33 -6.83
CA CYS A 117 -8.75 10.16 -7.40
C CYS A 117 -8.91 11.44 -6.60
N GLN A 118 -8.72 12.60 -7.23
CA GLN A 118 -8.84 13.91 -6.59
C GLN A 118 -10.27 14.49 -6.61
N ASN A 119 -11.25 13.67 -6.96
CA ASN A 119 -12.67 14.03 -6.88
C ASN A 119 -13.30 13.44 -5.61
N GLN A 120 -13.31 14.23 -4.53
CA GLN A 120 -13.82 13.79 -3.24
C GLN A 120 -15.26 13.28 -3.31
N THR A 121 -16.12 13.88 -4.13
CA THR A 121 -17.52 13.42 -4.26
C THR A 121 -17.63 11.99 -4.80
N LEU A 122 -16.73 11.58 -5.68
CA LEU A 122 -16.65 10.19 -6.13
C LEU A 122 -16.08 9.28 -5.04
N VAL A 123 -15.01 9.74 -4.38
CA VAL A 123 -14.34 8.96 -3.32
C VAL A 123 -15.26 8.71 -2.15
N ASP A 124 -16.05 9.71 -1.74
CA ASP A 124 -17.01 9.61 -0.61
C ASP A 124 -18.00 8.45 -0.75
N LYS A 125 -18.31 8.03 -1.98
CA LYS A 125 -19.17 6.87 -2.24
C LYS A 125 -18.54 5.55 -1.77
N PHE A 126 -17.21 5.48 -1.69
CA PHE A 126 -16.43 4.33 -1.23
C PHE A 126 -15.99 4.48 0.24
N LEU A 127 -16.31 5.62 0.84
CA LEU A 127 -16.09 5.92 2.26
C LEU A 127 -17.39 5.90 3.09
N THR A 128 -18.55 5.83 2.43
CA THR A 128 -19.86 5.86 3.09
C THR A 128 -20.32 4.45 3.41
N PRO A 129 -20.42 4.05 4.67
CA PRO A 129 -20.89 2.73 5.06
C PRO A 129 -22.28 2.42 4.49
N GLY A 130 -22.42 1.23 3.89
CA GLY A 130 -23.69 0.76 3.31
C GLY A 130 -24.09 1.41 1.99
N TYR A 131 -23.32 2.35 1.46
CA TYR A 131 -23.58 2.88 0.12
C TYR A 131 -23.06 1.90 -0.95
N LEU A 132 -23.93 1.49 -1.85
CA LEU A 132 -23.58 0.61 -2.96
C LEU A 132 -23.47 1.42 -4.25
N PRO A 133 -22.26 1.75 -4.74
CA PRO A 133 -22.08 2.49 -5.98
C PRO A 133 -22.70 1.74 -7.16
N THR A 134 -23.39 2.47 -8.01
CA THR A 134 -23.89 1.95 -9.30
C THR A 134 -22.73 1.65 -10.25
N GLU A 135 -22.96 0.88 -11.32
CA GLU A 135 -21.94 0.60 -12.33
C GLU A 135 -21.41 1.87 -12.99
N ALA A 136 -22.28 2.87 -13.23
CA ALA A 136 -21.87 4.17 -13.77
C ALA A 136 -20.96 4.95 -12.79
N GLU A 137 -21.21 4.86 -11.49
CA GLU A 137 -20.38 5.49 -10.47
C GLU A 137 -19.04 4.78 -10.30
N LYS A 138 -19.03 3.45 -10.38
CA LYS A 138 -17.80 2.67 -10.40
C LYS A 138 -16.95 3.00 -11.61
N GLN A 139 -17.55 3.14 -12.79
CA GLN A 139 -16.85 3.55 -14.00
C GLN A 139 -16.28 4.98 -13.86
N ALA A 140 -17.07 5.93 -13.37
CA ALA A 140 -16.59 7.28 -13.13
C ALA A 140 -15.45 7.33 -12.11
N ALA A 141 -15.49 6.47 -11.09
CA ALA A 141 -14.40 6.32 -10.13
C ALA A 141 -13.15 5.73 -10.79
N GLU A 142 -13.28 4.65 -11.59
CA GLU A 142 -12.15 4.07 -12.32
C GLU A 142 -11.49 5.10 -13.22
N ASP A 143 -12.26 5.86 -14.00
CA ASP A 143 -11.76 6.91 -14.87
C ASP A 143 -10.99 7.99 -14.07
N CYS A 144 -11.50 8.35 -12.88
CA CYS A 144 -10.86 9.30 -12.00
C CYS A 144 -9.55 8.76 -11.41
N PHE A 145 -9.54 7.51 -10.95
CA PHE A 145 -8.33 6.88 -10.42
C PHE A 145 -7.28 6.67 -11.52
N GLU A 146 -7.67 6.29 -12.74
CA GLU A 146 -6.74 6.19 -13.88
C GLU A 146 -6.13 7.55 -14.24
N ALA A 147 -6.94 8.61 -14.26
CA ALA A 147 -6.45 9.98 -14.47
C ALA A 147 -5.53 10.44 -13.34
N GLY A 148 -5.70 9.90 -12.13
CA GLY A 148 -4.89 10.17 -10.95
C GLY A 148 -3.74 9.17 -10.74
N THR A 149 -3.28 8.49 -11.78
CA THR A 149 -2.10 7.63 -11.70
C THR A 149 -0.87 8.45 -11.32
N LEU A 150 -0.18 7.99 -10.27
CA LEU A 150 1.04 8.62 -9.76
C LEU A 150 2.23 8.10 -10.56
N SER A 151 2.85 8.96 -11.37
CA SER A 151 3.94 8.55 -12.25
C SER A 151 5.17 8.10 -11.48
N CYS A 152 5.73 6.95 -11.89
CA CYS A 152 7.02 6.48 -11.34
C CYS A 152 8.14 7.51 -11.52
N THR A 153 8.12 8.24 -12.64
CA THR A 153 9.13 9.24 -12.99
C THR A 153 9.07 10.52 -12.14
N ASP A 154 8.01 10.72 -11.36
CA ASP A 154 7.88 11.88 -10.47
C ASP A 154 8.82 11.79 -9.25
N VAL A 155 9.42 10.61 -9.02
CA VAL A 155 10.37 10.39 -7.95
C VAL A 155 11.72 9.98 -8.51
N ALA A 156 12.70 10.85 -8.36
CA ALA A 156 14.06 10.58 -8.83
C ALA A 156 14.72 9.42 -8.06
N GLY A 157 15.61 8.70 -8.75
CA GLY A 157 16.44 7.67 -8.16
C GLY A 157 15.73 6.33 -7.91
N GLN A 158 14.62 6.06 -8.61
CA GLN A 158 14.03 4.72 -8.71
C GLN A 158 13.95 4.25 -10.17
N SER A 159 13.91 2.94 -10.34
CA SER A 159 13.78 2.35 -11.68
C SER A 159 12.36 2.49 -12.18
N CYS A 160 12.20 3.08 -13.36
CA CYS A 160 10.96 3.14 -14.11
C CYS A 160 11.26 2.63 -15.53
N GLY A 161 10.35 1.87 -16.10
CA GLY A 161 10.59 1.30 -17.42
C GLY A 161 9.37 0.64 -18.02
N PHE A 162 9.61 0.01 -19.15
CA PHE A 162 8.61 -0.73 -19.89
C PHE A 162 8.86 -2.21 -19.74
N SER A 163 7.78 -2.99 -19.70
CA SER A 163 7.88 -4.44 -19.73
C SER A 163 8.29 -4.92 -21.13
N PRO A 164 9.17 -5.91 -21.24
CA PRO A 164 9.40 -6.61 -22.49
C PRO A 164 8.16 -7.39 -22.96
N ASP A 165 7.18 -7.61 -22.09
CA ASP A 165 5.92 -8.27 -22.40
C ASP A 165 4.99 -7.41 -23.28
N CYS A 166 5.32 -6.14 -23.46
CA CYS A 166 4.48 -5.17 -24.11
C CYS A 166 5.19 -4.53 -25.30
N SER A 167 4.49 -4.29 -26.40
CA SER A 167 5.06 -3.63 -27.57
C SER A 167 4.84 -2.12 -27.54
N PRO A 168 5.77 -1.32 -28.12
CA PRO A 168 5.60 0.12 -28.23
C PRO A 168 4.26 0.49 -28.89
N GLY A 169 3.58 1.48 -28.33
CA GLY A 169 2.29 1.97 -28.81
C GLY A 169 1.06 1.23 -28.26
N GLN A 170 1.24 0.15 -27.51
CA GLN A 170 0.13 -0.50 -26.79
C GLN A 170 -0.15 0.22 -25.46
N PRO A 171 -1.37 0.17 -24.92
CA PRO A 171 -1.73 0.79 -23.64
C PRO A 171 -0.85 0.32 -22.46
N CYS A 172 -0.37 -0.91 -22.51
CA CYS A 172 0.56 -1.47 -21.52
C CYS A 172 1.99 -0.91 -21.64
N TRP A 173 2.32 -0.21 -22.73
CA TRP A 173 3.62 0.42 -22.93
C TRP A 173 3.64 1.80 -22.26
N ARG A 174 3.73 1.78 -20.93
CA ARG A 174 3.69 2.99 -20.10
C ARG A 174 4.99 3.07 -19.29
N ASN A 175 5.48 4.28 -19.10
CA ASN A 175 6.65 4.58 -18.26
C ASN A 175 6.31 5.24 -16.92
N ASP A 176 5.04 5.35 -16.60
CA ASP A 176 4.57 5.84 -15.30
C ASP A 176 4.90 4.85 -14.17
N TRP A 177 4.73 3.55 -14.42
CA TRP A 177 5.20 2.48 -13.56
C TRP A 177 5.86 1.40 -14.38
N PHE A 178 6.92 0.78 -13.83
CA PHE A 178 7.49 -0.33 -14.53
C PHE A 178 6.63 -1.59 -14.34
N THR A 179 6.85 -2.53 -15.23
CA THR A 179 6.10 -3.76 -15.31
C THR A 179 6.96 -4.93 -14.80
N CYS A 180 6.32 -6.00 -14.37
CA CYS A 180 6.98 -7.28 -14.18
C CYS A 180 7.18 -7.97 -15.52
N ASN A 181 8.29 -8.66 -15.72
CA ASN A 181 8.48 -9.53 -16.88
C ASN A 181 7.50 -10.69 -16.83
N ALA A 182 7.25 -11.32 -17.98
CA ALA A 182 6.48 -12.55 -18.05
C ALA A 182 7.08 -13.62 -17.12
N PHE A 183 6.23 -14.45 -16.55
CA PHE A 183 6.62 -15.53 -15.68
C PHE A 183 7.64 -16.46 -16.37
N GLN A 184 8.75 -16.69 -15.69
CA GLN A 184 9.77 -17.62 -16.12
C GLN A 184 9.81 -18.80 -15.14
N ALA A 185 9.41 -19.98 -15.62
CA ALA A 185 9.18 -21.16 -14.80
C ALA A 185 10.40 -21.61 -13.97
N ASP A 186 11.62 -21.34 -14.44
CA ASP A 186 12.81 -22.00 -13.90
C ASP A 186 13.31 -21.44 -12.57
N ASN A 187 13.14 -20.17 -12.29
CA ASN A 187 13.55 -19.58 -11.01
C ASN A 187 13.43 -18.05 -10.94
N ARG A 188 12.89 -17.43 -11.95
CA ARG A 188 12.83 -15.97 -12.04
C ARG A 188 11.40 -15.48 -12.09
N ARG A 189 11.20 -14.43 -11.33
CA ARG A 189 9.99 -13.65 -11.39
C ARG A 189 10.36 -12.29 -11.92
N GLY A 190 9.59 -11.76 -12.84
CA GLY A 190 9.90 -10.50 -13.47
C GLY A 190 10.08 -9.36 -12.49
N CYS A 191 9.31 -9.37 -11.41
CA CYS A 191 9.39 -8.34 -10.38
C CYS A 191 10.59 -8.48 -9.43
N GLN A 192 11.19 -9.65 -9.31
CA GLN A 192 12.32 -9.88 -8.38
C GLN A 192 13.54 -9.01 -8.66
N GLY A 193 13.88 -8.84 -9.94
CA GLY A 193 15.04 -8.03 -10.33
C GLY A 193 14.85 -6.54 -10.16
N VAL A 194 13.65 -6.12 -9.86
CA VAL A 194 13.26 -4.71 -9.81
C VAL A 194 13.74 -4.04 -8.54
N ASP A 195 13.43 -4.62 -7.40
CA ASP A 195 13.77 -4.07 -6.08
C ASP A 195 14.71 -5.00 -5.30
N ASN A 196 15.24 -6.04 -5.95
CA ASN A 196 16.08 -7.06 -5.32
C ASN A 196 15.45 -7.74 -4.10
N ALA A 197 14.13 -7.78 -4.04
CA ALA A 197 13.42 -8.34 -2.90
C ALA A 197 13.64 -9.84 -2.79
N PRO A 198 13.99 -10.36 -1.61
CA PRO A 198 14.17 -11.78 -1.39
C PRO A 198 12.81 -12.51 -1.39
N LEU A 199 12.80 -13.73 -1.92
CA LEU A 199 11.62 -14.61 -1.83
C LEU A 199 11.24 -14.90 -0.38
N GLY A 200 9.94 -15.03 -0.12
CA GLY A 200 9.40 -15.36 1.19
C GLY A 200 9.37 -14.18 2.17
N SER A 201 9.55 -12.95 1.70
CA SER A 201 9.55 -11.75 2.53
C SER A 201 8.22 -11.00 2.56
N CYS A 202 7.19 -11.47 1.86
CA CYS A 202 5.84 -10.91 1.97
C CYS A 202 5.23 -11.06 3.36
N TYR A 203 4.33 -10.13 3.67
CA TYR A 203 3.59 -10.11 4.94
C TYR A 203 2.73 -11.35 5.18
N THR A 204 2.09 -11.88 4.14
CA THR A 204 1.22 -13.05 4.27
C THR A 204 1.98 -14.35 4.21
N THR A 205 1.30 -15.44 4.62
CA THR A 205 1.79 -16.82 4.52
C THR A 205 1.83 -17.36 3.10
N ILE A 206 1.72 -16.49 2.09
CA ILE A 206 1.85 -16.86 0.69
C ILE A 206 3.23 -17.46 0.47
N ALA A 207 3.27 -18.76 0.16
CA ALA A 207 4.51 -19.48 0.01
C ALA A 207 5.37 -18.89 -1.12
N GLY A 208 6.54 -18.37 -0.76
CA GLY A 208 7.52 -17.82 -1.69
C GLY A 208 7.20 -16.43 -2.24
N GLY A 209 6.24 -15.71 -1.66
CA GLY A 209 5.94 -14.33 -2.02
C GLY A 209 7.08 -13.36 -1.68
N TYR A 210 7.11 -12.22 -2.31
CA TYR A 210 8.09 -11.16 -2.06
C TYR A 210 7.47 -9.77 -2.20
N PRO A 211 7.95 -8.76 -1.42
CA PRO A 211 7.49 -7.39 -1.54
C PRO A 211 8.15 -6.67 -2.72
N VAL A 212 7.41 -5.78 -3.33
CA VAL A 212 7.91 -4.79 -4.30
C VAL A 212 7.71 -3.42 -3.69
N THR A 213 8.80 -2.75 -3.33
CA THR A 213 8.79 -1.43 -2.70
C THR A 213 9.06 -0.37 -3.74
N LYS A 214 8.25 0.68 -3.73
CA LYS A 214 8.38 1.86 -4.58
C LYS A 214 8.17 3.12 -3.77
N ARG A 215 8.51 4.24 -4.37
CA ARG A 215 8.21 5.57 -3.82
C ARG A 215 7.23 6.28 -4.72
N ILE A 216 6.24 6.91 -4.14
CA ILE A 216 5.27 7.74 -4.84
C ILE A 216 5.37 9.17 -4.33
N ARG A 217 5.04 10.13 -5.19
CA ARG A 217 4.82 11.51 -4.80
C ARG A 217 3.33 11.72 -4.59
N ILE A 218 2.96 12.12 -3.38
CA ILE A 218 1.58 12.47 -3.05
C ILE A 218 1.19 13.72 -3.87
N PRO A 219 0.03 13.74 -4.53
CA PRO A 219 -0.40 14.87 -5.34
C PRO A 219 -0.59 16.14 -4.49
N ASP A 220 -0.59 17.30 -5.14
CA ASP A 220 -0.94 18.58 -4.52
C ASP A 220 -2.45 18.68 -4.36
N TYR A 221 -2.96 17.91 -3.41
CA TYR A 221 -4.38 17.72 -3.12
C TYR A 221 -4.56 17.54 -1.62
N VAL A 222 -5.62 18.09 -1.05
CA VAL A 222 -5.92 17.99 0.39
C VAL A 222 -7.25 17.25 0.57
N SER A 223 -7.22 16.23 1.42
CA SER A 223 -8.41 15.47 1.82
C SER A 223 -8.20 14.87 3.20
N GLY A 224 -9.16 15.08 4.10
CA GLY A 224 -9.14 14.45 5.43
C GLY A 224 -9.33 12.93 5.40
N HIS A 225 -9.90 12.39 4.32
CA HIS A 225 -10.04 10.95 4.08
C HIS A 225 -10.20 10.70 2.58
N THR A 226 -9.26 9.98 1.99
CA THR A 226 -9.29 9.57 0.59
C THR A 226 -8.70 8.16 0.45
N LEU A 227 -8.59 7.68 -0.79
CA LEU A 227 -8.11 6.34 -1.10
C LEU A 227 -6.85 6.39 -1.95
N LEU A 228 -5.82 5.67 -1.52
CA LEU A 228 -4.73 5.24 -2.37
C LEU A 228 -5.08 3.87 -2.96
N SER A 229 -5.42 3.83 -4.24
CA SER A 229 -5.72 2.60 -4.97
C SER A 229 -4.45 2.03 -5.60
N PHE A 230 -4.27 0.73 -5.47
CA PHE A 230 -3.27 -0.06 -6.17
C PHE A 230 -3.96 -0.90 -7.23
N LYS A 231 -3.39 -0.95 -8.44
CA LYS A 231 -3.88 -1.76 -9.55
C LYS A 231 -2.72 -2.49 -10.20
N TRP A 232 -2.85 -3.80 -10.35
CA TRP A 232 -1.92 -4.63 -11.11
C TRP A 232 -2.65 -5.34 -12.22
N ASN A 233 -2.26 -5.03 -13.45
CA ASN A 233 -2.75 -5.69 -14.65
C ASN A 233 -1.79 -6.84 -14.97
N SER A 234 -2.21 -8.06 -14.64
CA SER A 234 -1.43 -9.25 -14.90
C SER A 234 -1.41 -9.58 -16.39
N TYR A 235 -0.23 -9.84 -16.92
CA TYR A 235 -0.06 -10.13 -18.35
C TYR A 235 -0.54 -11.54 -18.74
N GLN A 236 -0.08 -12.55 -18.01
CA GLN A 236 -0.29 -13.94 -18.41
C GLN A 236 -1.69 -14.46 -18.12
N THR A 237 -2.38 -13.92 -17.15
CA THR A 237 -3.71 -14.41 -16.72
C THR A 237 -4.85 -13.55 -17.19
N GLY A 238 -4.59 -12.35 -17.71
CA GLY A 238 -5.62 -11.36 -18.02
C GLY A 238 -6.41 -10.93 -16.79
N GLN A 239 -5.86 -11.07 -15.59
CA GLN A 239 -6.49 -10.66 -14.33
C GLN A 239 -6.01 -9.26 -13.94
N ILE A 240 -6.90 -8.52 -13.28
CA ILE A 240 -6.59 -7.22 -12.70
C ILE A 240 -6.77 -7.33 -11.19
N TYR A 241 -5.69 -7.11 -10.43
CA TYR A 241 -5.71 -7.12 -8.99
C TYR A 241 -5.87 -5.70 -8.48
N LEU A 242 -6.77 -5.53 -7.51
CA LEU A 242 -7.09 -4.25 -6.92
C LEU A 242 -7.01 -4.34 -5.41
N SER A 243 -6.47 -3.30 -4.81
CA SER A 243 -6.57 -3.07 -3.37
C SER A 243 -6.45 -1.57 -3.10
N CYS A 244 -6.93 -1.10 -1.96
CA CYS A 244 -6.80 0.29 -1.59
C CYS A 244 -6.49 0.46 -0.11
N ALA A 245 -5.89 1.59 0.24
CA ALA A 245 -5.68 2.03 1.60
C ALA A 245 -6.41 3.36 1.84
N ASP A 246 -7.02 3.47 3.00
CA ASP A 246 -7.61 4.70 3.49
C ASP A 246 -6.51 5.63 3.98
N ILE A 247 -6.37 6.82 3.39
CA ILE A 247 -5.33 7.78 3.73
C ILE A 247 -5.91 9.18 3.94
N ALA A 248 -5.20 10.01 4.68
CA ALA A 248 -5.41 11.46 4.70
C ALA A 248 -4.26 12.17 3.98
N ILE A 249 -4.56 13.28 3.33
CA ILE A 249 -3.57 14.18 2.75
C ILE A 249 -3.84 15.57 3.30
N THR A 250 -2.97 16.04 4.19
CA THR A 250 -3.16 17.30 4.92
C THR A 250 -1.94 18.19 4.77
N ASP A 251 -2.15 19.47 4.55
CA ASP A 251 -1.08 20.47 4.42
C ASP A 251 -0.53 20.98 5.75
N GLY A 252 -0.98 20.39 6.87
CA GLY A 252 -0.61 20.82 8.21
C GLY A 252 -1.25 22.13 8.65
N THR A 253 -2.01 22.78 7.78
CA THR A 253 -2.88 23.88 8.13
C THR A 253 -4.31 23.36 8.27
N ALA A 254 -4.92 23.50 9.45
CA ALA A 254 -6.31 23.13 9.66
C ALA A 254 -7.17 23.79 8.59
N ALA A 255 -7.85 22.98 7.78
CA ALA A 255 -8.75 23.49 6.76
C ALA A 255 -9.83 24.34 7.41
N SER A 256 -9.71 25.66 7.33
CA SER A 256 -10.83 26.58 7.53
C SER A 256 -11.80 26.38 6.39
N THR A 257 -12.80 25.56 6.59
CA THR A 257 -13.93 25.42 5.67
C THR A 257 -14.69 26.74 5.68
N THR A 258 -14.38 27.63 4.75
CA THR A 258 -15.22 28.80 4.45
C THR A 258 -16.46 28.28 3.70
N LEU A 259 -17.51 27.96 4.44
CA LEU A 259 -18.83 27.76 3.87
C LEU A 259 -19.37 29.13 3.46
N ALA A 260 -19.69 29.28 2.21
CA ALA A 260 -20.41 30.45 1.70
C ALA A 260 -21.73 30.62 2.47
N THR A 261 -21.91 31.80 3.02
CA THR A 261 -23.00 32.21 3.85
C THR A 261 -24.32 32.20 3.08
N SER A 262 -25.24 31.32 3.46
CA SER A 262 -26.66 31.56 3.29
C SER A 262 -27.26 31.74 4.70
N THR A 263 -27.73 32.94 4.94
CA THR A 263 -28.27 33.38 6.19
C THR A 263 -29.55 32.62 6.59
N ARG A 264 -29.47 31.82 7.66
CA ARG A 264 -30.62 31.65 8.57
C ARG A 264 -30.11 31.40 9.98
N SER A 265 -30.42 32.35 10.85
CA SER A 265 -30.10 32.36 12.27
C SER A 265 -30.79 31.23 13.04
N THR A 266 -30.00 30.36 13.69
CA THR A 266 -30.36 29.70 14.94
C THR A 266 -29.08 29.28 15.67
N ALA A 267 -29.09 29.38 16.99
CA ALA A 267 -27.98 29.37 17.92
C ALA A 267 -26.91 28.31 17.67
N ALA A 268 -25.65 28.76 17.59
CA ALA A 268 -24.47 27.94 17.45
C ALA A 268 -24.06 27.34 18.80
N THR A 269 -23.94 26.00 18.83
CA THR A 269 -23.15 25.30 19.85
C THR A 269 -21.66 25.51 19.45
N PRO A 270 -20.75 25.85 20.38
CA PRO A 270 -19.36 26.11 20.03
C PRO A 270 -18.70 24.82 19.50
N SER A 271 -18.27 24.87 18.25
CA SER A 271 -17.33 23.88 17.67
C SER A 271 -16.01 24.01 18.44
N ALA A 272 -15.56 22.94 19.07
CA ALA A 272 -14.29 22.90 19.75
C ALA A 272 -13.16 23.16 18.74
N SER A 273 -12.55 24.34 18.81
CA SER A 273 -11.30 24.62 18.12
C SER A 273 -10.23 23.76 18.78
N CYS A 274 -9.66 22.80 18.02
CA CYS A 274 -8.53 22.06 18.53
C CYS A 274 -7.29 22.96 18.56
N SER A 275 -6.51 22.91 19.62
CA SER A 275 -5.23 23.59 19.70
C SER A 275 -4.16 22.72 19.00
N ALA A 276 -3.34 23.34 18.17
CA ALA A 276 -2.19 22.66 17.58
C ALA A 276 -1.31 22.08 18.71
N VAL A 277 -0.86 20.83 18.53
CA VAL A 277 0.01 20.18 19.50
C VAL A 277 1.47 20.45 19.17
N ASP A 278 2.29 20.65 20.21
CA ASP A 278 3.73 20.84 20.05
C ASP A 278 4.46 19.53 19.74
N THR A 279 3.89 18.41 20.15
CA THR A 279 4.46 17.08 19.96
C THR A 279 3.38 16.10 19.54
N VAL A 280 3.76 15.14 18.68
CA VAL A 280 2.91 14.06 18.18
C VAL A 280 3.52 12.73 18.59
N ALA A 281 2.71 11.82 19.10
CA ALA A 281 3.15 10.45 19.36
C ALA A 281 3.20 9.68 18.04
N VAL A 282 4.41 9.41 17.53
CA VAL A 282 4.62 8.64 16.31
C VAL A 282 4.96 7.20 16.70
N THR A 283 4.10 6.27 16.31
CA THR A 283 4.32 4.84 16.51
C THR A 283 4.98 4.25 15.27
N PHE A 284 6.26 3.96 15.35
CA PHE A 284 7.00 3.23 14.34
C PHE A 284 6.69 1.73 14.50
N ARG A 285 6.27 1.11 13.41
CA ARG A 285 6.05 -0.33 13.32
C ARG A 285 6.96 -0.89 12.24
N GLN A 286 7.92 -1.71 12.66
CA GLN A 286 8.90 -2.30 11.76
C GLN A 286 8.69 -3.81 11.69
N ARG A 287 8.42 -4.29 10.49
CA ARG A 287 8.32 -5.70 10.20
C ARG A 287 9.67 -6.26 9.84
N VAL A 288 10.17 -7.19 10.64
CA VAL A 288 11.44 -7.88 10.40
C VAL A 288 11.51 -9.17 11.21
N THR A 289 11.86 -10.27 10.55
CA THR A 289 12.14 -11.53 11.24
C THR A 289 13.49 -11.45 11.91
N THR A 290 13.53 -11.76 13.21
CA THR A 290 14.75 -11.70 14.02
C THR A 290 15.03 -13.06 14.68
N ALA A 291 16.30 -13.35 14.88
CA ALA A 291 16.72 -14.47 15.72
C ALA A 291 16.63 -14.09 17.21
N PHE A 292 16.55 -15.09 18.07
CA PHE A 292 16.60 -14.86 19.52
C PHE A 292 17.89 -14.10 19.90
N GLY A 293 17.76 -13.10 20.77
CA GLY A 293 18.87 -12.23 21.17
C GLY A 293 19.12 -11.02 20.29
N GLN A 294 18.45 -10.90 19.14
CA GLN A 294 18.50 -9.67 18.32
C GLN A 294 17.51 -8.62 18.82
N THR A 295 17.88 -7.35 18.71
CA THR A 295 17.05 -6.20 19.04
C THR A 295 16.99 -5.26 17.86
N ILE A 296 15.80 -4.80 17.50
CA ILE A 296 15.63 -3.76 16.48
C ILE A 296 15.60 -2.40 17.16
N LYS A 297 16.35 -1.45 16.58
CA LYS A 297 16.37 -0.06 16.99
C LYS A 297 16.11 0.83 15.79
N ILE A 298 15.73 2.09 16.04
CA ILE A 298 15.59 3.13 15.02
C ILE A 298 16.62 4.23 15.26
N SER A 299 17.42 4.57 14.27
CA SER A 299 18.42 5.60 14.34
C SER A 299 18.18 6.66 13.29
N GLY A 300 18.23 7.92 13.64
CA GLY A 300 17.88 9.01 12.71
C GLY A 300 18.60 10.32 13.00
N SER A 301 18.31 11.33 12.19
CA SER A 301 18.97 12.63 12.19
C SER A 301 18.53 13.58 13.31
N ILE A 302 17.64 13.15 14.20
CA ILE A 302 17.12 13.96 15.32
C ILE A 302 17.54 13.37 16.67
N PRO A 303 17.58 14.18 17.74
CA PRO A 303 17.98 13.73 19.07
C PRO A 303 17.15 12.56 19.61
N GLU A 304 15.85 12.57 19.35
CA GLU A 304 14.91 11.54 19.80
C GLU A 304 15.21 10.16 19.18
N LEU A 305 15.91 10.14 18.03
CA LEU A 305 16.35 8.93 17.35
C LEU A 305 17.88 8.74 17.40
N GLY A 306 18.55 9.42 18.34
CA GLY A 306 19.95 9.20 18.69
C GLY A 306 20.97 9.83 17.74
N ASN A 307 20.60 10.77 16.84
CA ASN A 307 21.51 11.47 15.93
C ASN A 307 22.49 10.53 15.20
N TRP A 308 21.96 9.48 14.59
CA TRP A 308 22.71 8.43 13.87
C TRP A 308 23.66 7.60 14.74
N SER A 309 23.58 7.68 16.07
CA SER A 309 24.37 6.86 16.99
C SER A 309 23.62 5.56 17.36
N PRO A 310 24.09 4.38 16.97
CA PRO A 310 23.46 3.11 17.37
C PRO A 310 23.36 2.92 18.88
N ALA A 311 24.30 3.48 19.65
CA ALA A 311 24.28 3.41 21.11
C ALA A 311 23.14 4.25 21.72
N ALA A 312 22.84 5.42 21.13
CA ALA A 312 21.79 6.32 21.57
C ALA A 312 20.43 6.04 20.90
N ALA A 313 20.39 5.19 19.88
CA ALA A 313 19.18 4.82 19.15
C ALA A 313 18.18 4.08 20.05
N PRO A 314 16.91 4.52 20.14
CA PRO A 314 15.90 3.83 20.92
C PRO A 314 15.57 2.45 20.35
N ALA A 315 15.32 1.51 21.25
CA ALA A 315 14.95 0.14 20.89
C ALA A 315 13.44 0.03 20.68
N LEU A 316 13.05 -0.75 19.66
CA LEU A 316 11.68 -1.15 19.45
C LEU A 316 11.33 -2.31 20.38
N SER A 317 10.07 -2.43 20.73
CA SER A 317 9.51 -3.52 21.54
C SER A 317 9.09 -4.70 20.67
N ALA A 318 9.44 -5.89 21.09
CA ALA A 318 8.98 -7.16 20.52
C ALA A 318 7.70 -7.68 21.19
N ALA A 319 7.01 -6.90 22.01
CA ALA A 319 5.85 -7.38 22.78
C ALA A 319 4.71 -7.93 21.90
N GLN A 320 4.62 -7.47 20.65
CA GLN A 320 3.64 -7.93 19.66
C GLN A 320 4.23 -8.88 18.61
N TYR A 321 5.50 -9.27 18.80
CA TYR A 321 6.19 -10.14 17.86
C TYR A 321 5.68 -11.57 17.98
N THR A 322 5.36 -12.17 16.84
CA THR A 322 5.17 -13.63 16.69
C THR A 322 5.88 -14.09 15.43
N ASN A 323 6.11 -15.39 15.28
CA ASN A 323 6.71 -15.91 14.04
C ASN A 323 5.85 -15.67 12.80
N SER A 324 4.53 -15.61 12.96
CA SER A 324 3.58 -15.29 11.90
C SER A 324 3.36 -13.76 11.73
N ASN A 325 3.72 -12.97 12.74
CA ASN A 325 3.62 -11.50 12.70
C ASN A 325 4.87 -10.87 13.35
N PRO A 326 6.01 -10.82 12.63
CA PRO A 326 7.29 -10.37 13.18
C PRO A 326 7.37 -8.83 13.23
N VAL A 327 6.52 -8.20 14.04
CA VAL A 327 6.45 -6.74 14.18
C VAL A 327 7.12 -6.27 15.46
N TRP A 328 7.99 -5.29 15.29
CA TRP A 328 8.63 -4.51 16.34
C TRP A 328 8.00 -3.11 16.37
N THR A 329 7.75 -2.56 17.54
CA THR A 329 7.05 -1.28 17.70
C THR A 329 7.79 -0.34 18.65
N LEU A 330 7.74 0.97 18.33
CA LEU A 330 8.20 2.05 19.20
C LEU A 330 7.28 3.24 19.05
N THR A 331 6.78 3.80 20.13
CA THR A 331 6.12 5.10 20.11
C THR A 331 7.08 6.16 20.65
N ALA A 332 7.37 7.18 19.85
CA ALA A 332 8.18 8.33 20.21
C ALA A 332 7.37 9.62 20.11
N ASN A 333 7.49 10.49 21.10
CA ASN A 333 6.91 11.83 21.03
C ASN A 333 7.89 12.74 20.27
N LEU A 334 7.48 13.15 19.08
CA LEU A 334 8.31 13.94 18.17
C LEU A 334 7.73 15.34 17.99
N PRO A 335 8.58 16.40 17.86
CA PRO A 335 8.10 17.76 17.65
C PRO A 335 7.29 17.88 16.35
N ALA A 336 6.11 18.48 16.42
CA ALA A 336 5.25 18.68 15.27
C ALA A 336 5.91 19.52 14.18
N GLY A 337 5.81 19.08 12.94
CA GLY A 337 6.42 19.74 11.77
C GLY A 337 7.89 19.47 11.56
N THR A 338 8.52 18.61 12.36
CA THR A 338 9.91 18.19 12.16
C THR A 338 10.01 17.21 10.99
N THR A 339 10.93 17.47 10.07
CA THR A 339 11.31 16.51 9.01
C THR A 339 12.66 15.92 9.36
N PHE A 340 12.79 14.60 9.30
CA PHE A 340 14.03 13.90 9.62
C PHE A 340 14.23 12.68 8.73
N GLU A 341 15.49 12.24 8.67
CA GLU A 341 15.85 10.96 8.04
C GLU A 341 16.15 9.91 9.12
N TYR A 342 15.89 8.65 8.81
CA TYR A 342 16.13 7.55 9.73
C TYR A 342 16.39 6.23 9.00
N LYS A 343 16.92 5.25 9.73
CA LYS A 343 17.05 3.85 9.37
C LYS A 343 16.76 2.97 10.56
N TYR A 344 16.34 1.75 10.29
CA TYR A 344 16.35 0.73 11.31
C TYR A 344 17.69 0.03 11.36
N ILE A 345 18.05 -0.41 12.55
CA ILE A 345 19.26 -1.19 12.80
C ILE A 345 18.90 -2.45 13.61
N SER A 346 19.54 -3.55 13.27
CA SER A 346 19.50 -4.78 14.04
C SER A 346 20.77 -4.87 14.89
N VAL A 347 20.60 -5.09 16.18
CA VAL A 347 21.70 -5.27 17.12
C VAL A 347 21.67 -6.71 17.61
N ALA A 348 22.71 -7.46 17.28
CA ALA A 348 22.88 -8.84 17.74
C ALA A 348 23.28 -8.91 19.23
N GLU A 349 23.14 -10.06 19.86
CA GLU A 349 23.51 -10.30 21.28
C GLU A 349 24.98 -9.95 21.59
N ASN A 350 25.87 -10.16 20.63
CA ASN A 350 27.28 -9.79 20.74
C ASN A 350 27.57 -8.28 20.49
N GLY A 351 26.56 -7.47 20.32
CA GLY A 351 26.67 -6.03 20.06
C GLY A 351 26.94 -5.66 18.61
N THR A 352 26.99 -6.61 17.68
CA THR A 352 27.16 -6.31 16.25
C THR A 352 25.93 -5.56 15.73
N VAL A 353 26.15 -4.43 15.03
CA VAL A 353 25.12 -3.59 14.45
C VAL A 353 25.05 -3.80 12.94
N SER A 354 23.86 -4.11 12.44
CA SER A 354 23.56 -4.17 11.02
C SER A 354 22.53 -3.10 10.67
N TRP A 355 22.82 -2.31 9.66
CA TRP A 355 21.93 -1.27 9.16
C TRP A 355 21.07 -1.81 8.03
N GLU A 356 19.84 -1.33 7.90
CA GLU A 356 19.07 -1.59 6.68
C GLU A 356 19.71 -0.91 5.46
N ASN A 357 19.36 -1.36 4.26
CA ASN A 357 19.94 -0.86 3.01
C ASN A 357 19.58 0.62 2.74
N ASP A 358 20.37 1.25 1.87
CA ASP A 358 20.09 2.59 1.35
C ASP A 358 18.84 2.60 0.43
N PRO A 359 18.22 3.78 0.27
CA PRO A 359 18.47 5.08 0.89
C PRO A 359 17.94 5.20 2.32
N ASN A 360 18.30 6.30 3.02
CA ASN A 360 17.63 6.65 4.28
C ASN A 360 16.12 6.80 4.07
N ARG A 361 15.34 6.47 5.09
CA ARG A 361 13.91 6.81 5.16
C ARG A 361 13.77 8.27 5.53
N SER A 362 12.72 8.92 5.05
CA SER A 362 12.36 10.29 5.44
C SER A 362 10.97 10.30 6.06
N PHE A 363 10.79 11.08 7.11
CA PHE A 363 9.50 11.26 7.76
C PHE A 363 9.30 12.71 8.17
N THR A 364 8.08 13.23 7.96
CA THR A 364 7.67 14.54 8.44
C THR A 364 6.55 14.38 9.46
N VAL A 365 6.79 14.86 10.68
CA VAL A 365 5.77 14.86 11.74
C VAL A 365 4.72 15.91 11.37
N PRO A 366 3.45 15.55 11.20
CA PRO A 366 2.41 16.51 10.85
C PRO A 366 2.28 17.63 11.87
N ARG A 367 1.81 18.79 11.38
CA ARG A 367 1.35 19.90 12.24
C ARG A 367 -0.17 19.81 12.32
N GLY A 368 -0.74 20.03 13.48
CA GLY A 368 -2.21 20.04 13.64
C GLY A 368 -2.63 19.53 15.00
N CYS A 369 -3.79 18.92 15.07
CA CYS A 369 -4.41 18.40 16.28
C CYS A 369 -4.24 16.89 16.47
N GLU A 370 -3.56 16.24 15.55
CA GLU A 370 -3.26 14.82 15.67
C GLU A 370 -2.25 14.58 16.76
N THR A 371 -2.60 13.73 17.70
CA THR A 371 -1.74 13.38 18.83
C THR A 371 -1.05 12.04 18.63
N ASN A 372 -1.51 11.21 17.68
CA ASN A 372 -0.99 9.87 17.43
C ASN A 372 -0.93 9.57 15.93
N ILE A 373 0.19 9.02 15.47
CA ILE A 373 0.42 8.61 14.08
C ILE A 373 1.13 7.27 14.07
N VAL A 374 0.86 6.46 13.07
CA VAL A 374 1.55 5.19 12.85
C VAL A 374 2.41 5.28 11.59
N ALA A 375 3.69 4.94 11.70
CA ALA A 375 4.64 4.80 10.61
C ALA A 375 5.01 3.32 10.44
N ASP A 376 4.36 2.66 9.48
CA ASP A 376 4.58 1.26 9.17
C ASP A 376 5.67 1.07 8.13
N SER A 377 6.48 0.02 8.30
CA SER A 377 7.57 -0.30 7.38
C SER A 377 8.03 -1.76 7.49
N SER A 378 8.71 -2.22 6.43
CA SER A 378 9.42 -3.50 6.43
C SER A 378 10.92 -3.26 6.34
N TRP A 379 11.72 -4.24 6.76
CA TRP A 379 13.19 -4.18 6.67
C TRP A 379 13.64 -4.16 5.21
N ARG A 380 14.60 -3.30 4.88
CA ARG A 380 15.19 -3.17 3.54
C ARG A 380 16.50 -3.92 3.40
#